data_8de23abea67265067d6391794e3773c2
#
_entry.id   8de23abea67265067d6391794e3773c2
#
_cell.length_a   1.000
_cell.length_b   1.000
_cell.length_c   1.000
_cell.angle_alpha   90.00
_cell.angle_beta   90.00
_cell.angle_gamma   90.00
#
_symmetry.space_group_name_H-M   'P 1'
#
loop_
_entity.id
_entity.type
_entity.pdbx_description
1 polymer ?
#
loop_
_entity_poly.entity_id
_entity_poly.type
_entity_poly.pdbx_seq_one_letter_code
_entity_poly.pdbx_strand_id
1 'polypeptide(L)'
;MSTNTMYALSIEEIANAIAVQVPLPPEDKTTIIVEGEMGSGKSSILKVLAEDLPDHKAIYFDCTTKADAGDLMLPKFKDLEGNDYVSFATNEELGMHLKDTPLIIMIDEAGKNRAIQNPLNRLFQERMIGMHELHPESVVFATTNLGFENVGDTFLPHTCNRVTFVRMRKPNAIEWIEHMINLKADHVTLAWV
;
A
#
# COMPACT_ATOMS: atom_id res chain seq x y z
N MET A 1 22.94 2.43 25.50
CA MET A 1 21.90 2.84 24.52
C MET A 1 22.24 2.12 23.23
N SER A 2 21.50 1.07 22.90
CA SER A 2 21.70 0.32 21.65
C SER A 2 21.17 1.22 20.52
N THR A 3 22.08 1.71 19.67
CA THR A 3 21.72 2.31 18.40
C THR A 3 21.15 1.19 17.51
N ASN A 4 19.84 1.02 17.53
CA ASN A 4 19.15 0.22 16.53
C ASN A 4 19.38 0.93 15.19
N THR A 5 20.39 0.50 14.46
CA THR A 5 20.61 0.90 13.08
C THR A 5 19.47 0.27 12.27
N MET A 6 18.35 0.96 12.15
CA MET A 6 17.28 0.55 11.24
C MET A 6 17.87 0.61 9.83
N TYR A 7 18.11 -0.54 9.23
CA TYR A 7 18.50 -0.62 7.83
C TYR A 7 17.35 -0.06 6.99
N ALA A 8 17.65 0.99 6.24
CA ALA A 8 16.70 1.55 5.29
C ALA A 8 16.92 0.86 3.93
N LEU A 9 15.84 0.40 3.32
CA LEU A 9 15.83 -0.36 2.08
C LEU A 9 15.65 0.53 0.86
N SER A 10 16.14 0.08 -0.29
CA SER A 10 15.88 0.68 -1.59
C SER A 10 14.47 0.38 -2.08
N ILE A 11 14.06 1.03 -3.18
CA ILE A 11 12.77 0.77 -3.84
C ILE A 11 12.69 -0.68 -4.29
N GLU A 12 13.76 -1.20 -4.93
CA GLU A 12 13.83 -2.58 -5.44
C GLU A 12 13.79 -3.62 -4.30
N GLU A 13 14.52 -3.38 -3.22
CA GLU A 13 14.51 -4.28 -2.06
C GLU A 13 13.12 -4.37 -1.43
N ILE A 14 12.40 -3.24 -1.34
CA ILE A 14 11.02 -3.21 -0.83
C ILE A 14 10.06 -3.90 -1.81
N ALA A 15 10.17 -3.61 -3.11
CA ALA A 15 9.35 -4.26 -4.13
C ALA A 15 9.55 -5.78 -4.10
N ASN A 16 10.79 -6.26 -4.03
CA ASN A 16 11.10 -7.68 -3.89
C ASN A 16 10.48 -8.29 -2.62
N ALA A 17 10.58 -7.59 -1.47
CA ALA A 17 9.98 -8.06 -0.22
C ALA A 17 8.44 -8.17 -0.28
N ILE A 18 7.79 -7.37 -1.13
CA ILE A 18 6.36 -7.47 -1.39
C ILE A 18 6.07 -8.59 -2.39
N ALA A 19 6.82 -8.66 -3.50
CA ALA A 19 6.59 -9.62 -4.58
C ALA A 19 6.77 -11.09 -4.15
N VAL A 20 7.73 -11.39 -3.27
CA VAL A 20 7.94 -12.75 -2.75
C VAL A 20 6.75 -13.31 -1.95
N GLN A 21 5.81 -12.45 -1.56
CA GLN A 21 4.61 -12.87 -0.85
C GLN A 21 3.49 -13.35 -1.79
N VAL A 22 3.57 -13.09 -3.11
CA VAL A 22 2.53 -13.47 -4.09
C VAL A 22 2.12 -14.93 -3.96
N PRO A 23 3.04 -15.92 -3.95
CA PRO A 23 2.68 -17.34 -3.88
C PRO A 23 2.25 -17.82 -2.49
N LEU A 24 2.36 -16.99 -1.46
CA LEU A 24 1.95 -17.37 -0.11
C LEU A 24 0.42 -17.41 0.01
N PRO A 25 -0.15 -18.26 0.86
CA PRO A 25 -1.56 -18.21 1.18
C PRO A 25 -1.91 -16.88 1.88
N PRO A 26 -3.15 -16.38 1.74
CA PRO A 26 -3.55 -15.07 2.26
C PRO A 26 -3.24 -14.85 3.75
N GLU A 27 -3.38 -15.89 4.58
CA GLU A 27 -3.12 -15.87 6.02
C GLU A 27 -1.65 -15.71 6.40
N ASP A 28 -0.74 -16.09 5.51
CA ASP A 28 0.72 -15.99 5.72
C ASP A 28 1.31 -14.70 5.17
N LYS A 29 0.51 -13.92 4.42
CA LYS A 29 0.95 -12.64 3.85
C LYS A 29 0.95 -11.54 4.89
N THR A 30 2.05 -10.82 4.98
CA THR A 30 2.18 -9.65 5.85
C THR A 30 2.06 -8.35 5.05
N THR A 31 1.27 -7.39 5.53
CA THR A 31 1.24 -6.06 4.93
C THR A 31 2.47 -5.27 5.35
N ILE A 32 3.23 -4.78 4.37
CA ILE A 32 4.38 -3.91 4.58
C ILE A 32 3.90 -2.46 4.54
N ILE A 33 4.21 -1.70 5.59
CA ILE A 33 4.05 -0.24 5.62
C ILE A 33 5.42 0.40 5.40
N VAL A 34 5.53 1.13 4.30
CA VAL A 34 6.77 1.79 3.90
C VAL A 34 6.80 3.20 4.47
N GLU A 35 7.71 3.43 5.41
CA GLU A 35 7.99 4.75 5.96
C GLU A 35 9.12 5.41 5.17
N GLY A 36 8.94 6.63 4.73
CA GLY A 36 9.97 7.37 4.01
C GLY A 36 9.71 8.86 3.99
N GLU A 37 10.76 9.64 3.77
CA GLU A 37 10.64 11.09 3.63
C GLU A 37 9.70 11.48 2.48
N MET A 38 9.16 12.69 2.55
CA MET A 38 8.40 13.25 1.42
C MET A 38 9.32 13.35 0.19
N GLY A 39 8.77 12.97 -0.98
CA GLY A 39 9.54 13.00 -2.22
C GLY A 39 10.60 11.90 -2.36
N SER A 40 10.63 10.90 -1.47
CA SER A 40 11.59 9.78 -1.56
C SER A 40 11.28 8.76 -2.67
N GLY A 41 10.15 8.90 -3.37
CA GLY A 41 9.77 7.98 -4.44
C GLY A 41 8.92 6.78 -3.99
N LYS A 42 8.25 6.85 -2.83
CA LYS A 42 7.40 5.74 -2.32
C LYS A 42 6.39 5.24 -3.35
N SER A 43 5.78 6.14 -4.12
CA SER A 43 4.81 5.78 -5.15
C SER A 43 5.43 5.02 -6.34
N SER A 44 6.75 5.10 -6.52
CA SER A 44 7.45 4.35 -7.58
C SER A 44 7.49 2.84 -7.30
N ILE A 45 7.32 2.41 -6.04
CA ILE A 45 7.25 0.99 -5.68
C ILE A 45 6.11 0.31 -6.45
N LEU A 46 4.95 0.96 -6.58
CA LEU A 46 3.82 0.41 -7.32
C LEU A 46 4.15 0.19 -8.80
N LYS A 47 4.96 1.07 -9.40
CA LYS A 47 5.38 0.92 -10.81
C LYS A 47 6.33 -0.25 -10.97
N VAL A 48 7.34 -0.37 -10.10
CA VAL A 48 8.29 -1.50 -10.12
C VAL A 48 7.53 -2.82 -9.97
N LEU A 49 6.62 -2.91 -9.00
CA LEU A 49 5.79 -4.10 -8.81
C LEU A 49 4.91 -4.42 -10.02
N ALA A 50 4.35 -3.41 -10.68
CA ALA A 50 3.53 -3.61 -11.89
C ALA A 50 4.35 -4.10 -13.09
N GLU A 51 5.64 -3.74 -13.18
CA GLU A 51 6.57 -4.25 -14.19
C GLU A 51 6.98 -5.70 -13.87
N ASP A 52 7.23 -6.03 -12.59
CA ASP A 52 7.65 -7.36 -12.15
C ASP A 52 6.49 -8.38 -12.14
N LEU A 53 5.26 -7.91 -11.98
CA LEU A 53 4.05 -8.73 -11.86
C LEU A 53 3.01 -8.36 -12.95
N PRO A 54 3.30 -8.65 -14.23
CA PRO A 54 2.48 -8.17 -15.36
C PRO A 54 1.05 -8.74 -15.37
N ASP A 55 0.81 -9.87 -14.71
CA ASP A 55 -0.51 -10.49 -14.60
C ASP A 55 -1.38 -9.83 -13.51
N HIS A 56 -0.80 -8.96 -12.69
CA HIS A 56 -1.49 -8.26 -11.62
C HIS A 56 -1.94 -6.87 -12.07
N LYS A 57 -3.13 -6.47 -11.62
CA LYS A 57 -3.59 -5.10 -11.82
C LYS A 57 -3.13 -4.20 -10.67
N ALA A 58 -2.39 -3.15 -11.00
CA ALA A 58 -1.97 -2.14 -10.04
C ALA A 58 -3.14 -1.23 -9.64
N ILE A 59 -3.33 -1.05 -8.34
CA ILE A 59 -4.35 -0.21 -7.72
C ILE A 59 -3.66 0.80 -6.81
N TYR A 60 -3.96 2.07 -7.00
CA TYR A 60 -3.51 3.18 -6.15
C TYR A 60 -4.71 3.75 -5.39
N PHE A 61 -4.65 3.74 -4.07
CA PHE A 61 -5.70 4.26 -3.21
C PHE A 61 -5.12 5.33 -2.27
N ASP A 62 -5.56 6.56 -2.45
CA ASP A 62 -5.10 7.72 -1.69
C ASP A 62 -6.00 7.98 -0.48
N CYS A 63 -5.46 7.77 0.73
CA CYS A 63 -6.17 8.00 1.99
C CYS A 63 -6.39 9.48 2.30
N THR A 64 -5.66 10.39 1.67
CA THR A 64 -5.81 11.83 1.92
C THR A 64 -7.09 12.41 1.36
N THR A 65 -7.64 11.76 0.35
CA THR A 65 -8.90 12.14 -0.32
C THR A 65 -10.15 11.57 0.35
N LYS A 66 -9.98 10.73 1.39
CA LYS A 66 -11.07 10.02 2.07
C LYS A 66 -11.41 10.70 3.39
N ALA A 67 -12.70 10.80 3.68
CA ALA A 67 -13.19 11.44 4.91
C ALA A 67 -13.42 10.43 6.04
N ASP A 68 -14.06 9.31 5.73
CA ASP A 68 -14.46 8.32 6.72
C ASP A 68 -14.58 6.88 6.14
N ALA A 69 -15.06 5.95 6.95
CA ALA A 69 -15.25 4.56 6.55
C ALA A 69 -16.24 4.36 5.39
N GLY A 70 -17.15 5.30 5.15
CA GLY A 70 -18.08 5.27 4.02
C GLY A 70 -17.37 5.39 2.68
N ASP A 71 -16.18 5.99 2.65
CA ASP A 71 -15.36 6.06 1.43
C ASP A 71 -14.73 4.70 1.04
N LEU A 72 -14.68 3.73 1.97
CA LEU A 72 -14.21 2.38 1.66
C LEU A 72 -15.37 1.42 1.39
N MET A 73 -16.47 1.55 2.16
CA MET A 73 -17.62 0.66 2.04
C MET A 73 -18.89 1.34 2.53
N LEU A 74 -19.98 1.12 1.79
CA LEU A 74 -21.31 1.62 2.16
C LEU A 74 -22.25 0.46 2.48
N PRO A 75 -23.11 0.58 3.53
CA PRO A 75 -24.11 -0.42 3.81
C PRO A 75 -25.16 -0.47 2.69
N LYS A 76 -25.51 -1.67 2.30
CA LYS A 76 -26.55 -1.96 1.31
C LYS A 76 -27.50 -3.00 1.90
N PHE A 77 -28.78 -2.68 1.89
CA PHE A 77 -29.82 -3.62 2.29
C PHE A 77 -30.03 -4.66 1.20
N LYS A 78 -30.16 -5.90 1.60
CA LYS A 78 -30.54 -7.03 0.74
C LYS A 78 -31.65 -7.81 1.42
N ASP A 79 -32.67 -8.14 0.64
CA ASP A 79 -33.67 -9.14 1.00
C ASP A 79 -33.14 -10.53 0.58
N LEU A 80 -33.06 -11.45 1.51
CA LEU A 80 -32.76 -12.85 1.26
C LEU A 80 -33.86 -13.68 1.91
N GLU A 81 -34.70 -14.27 1.08
CA GLU A 81 -35.81 -15.14 1.52
C GLU A 81 -36.80 -14.48 2.52
N GLY A 82 -37.10 -13.20 2.32
CA GLY A 82 -38.01 -12.42 3.17
C GLY A 82 -37.37 -11.91 4.47
N ASN A 83 -36.04 -11.94 4.58
CA ASN A 83 -35.31 -11.33 5.68
C ASN A 83 -34.40 -10.23 5.18
N ASP A 84 -34.41 -9.10 5.88
CA ASP A 84 -33.52 -7.99 5.60
C ASP A 84 -32.14 -8.20 6.17
N TYR A 85 -31.12 -8.16 5.30
CA TYR A 85 -29.71 -8.21 5.66
C TYR A 85 -28.99 -6.94 5.27
N VAL A 86 -27.99 -6.56 6.06
CA VAL A 86 -27.03 -5.52 5.70
C VAL A 86 -25.82 -6.19 5.04
N SER A 87 -25.58 -5.82 3.78
CA SER A 87 -24.34 -6.12 3.06
C SER A 87 -23.56 -4.82 2.88
N PHE A 88 -22.32 -4.90 2.40
CA PHE A 88 -21.53 -3.72 2.12
C PHE A 88 -21.12 -3.71 0.65
N ALA A 89 -21.33 -2.55 -0.01
CA ALA A 89 -20.73 -2.25 -1.31
C ALA A 89 -19.36 -1.61 -1.06
N THR A 90 -18.33 -2.13 -1.71
CA THR A 90 -16.97 -1.58 -1.60
C THR A 90 -16.74 -0.48 -2.64
N ASN A 91 -15.84 0.45 -2.33
CA ASN A 91 -15.38 1.44 -3.28
C ASN A 91 -14.66 0.74 -4.45
N GLU A 92 -14.99 1.12 -5.69
CA GLU A 92 -14.38 0.55 -6.89
C GLU A 92 -12.88 0.86 -7.01
N GLU A 93 -12.42 2.00 -6.44
CA GLU A 93 -11.01 2.40 -6.42
C GLU A 93 -10.11 1.36 -5.73
N LEU A 94 -10.67 0.53 -4.84
CA LEU A 94 -9.94 -0.55 -4.19
C LEU A 94 -9.82 -1.84 -5.04
N GLY A 95 -10.49 -1.86 -6.19
CA GLY A 95 -10.44 -3.00 -7.10
C GLY A 95 -11.17 -4.26 -6.63
N MET A 96 -11.89 -4.23 -5.48
CA MET A 96 -12.54 -5.41 -4.88
C MET A 96 -13.61 -6.08 -5.76
N HIS A 97 -14.04 -5.42 -6.82
CA HIS A 97 -14.97 -5.98 -7.83
C HIS A 97 -14.26 -6.92 -8.82
N LEU A 98 -12.94 -6.88 -8.89
CA LEU A 98 -12.11 -7.67 -9.81
C LEU A 98 -11.70 -9.01 -9.17
N LYS A 99 -12.67 -9.87 -8.90
CA LYS A 99 -12.47 -11.10 -8.11
C LYS A 99 -11.53 -12.12 -8.72
N ASP A 100 -11.49 -12.17 -10.05
CA ASP A 100 -10.70 -13.15 -10.81
C ASP A 100 -9.33 -12.59 -11.25
N THR A 101 -8.98 -11.39 -10.79
CA THR A 101 -7.74 -10.71 -11.17
C THR A 101 -6.90 -10.46 -9.93
N PRO A 102 -5.65 -10.93 -9.88
CA PRO A 102 -4.74 -10.60 -8.80
C PRO A 102 -4.41 -9.10 -8.82
N LEU A 103 -4.33 -8.49 -7.64
CA LEU A 103 -4.14 -7.06 -7.48
C LEU A 103 -2.84 -6.75 -6.74
N ILE A 104 -2.20 -5.66 -7.12
CA ILE A 104 -1.19 -4.97 -6.32
C ILE A 104 -1.86 -3.72 -5.77
N ILE A 105 -2.20 -3.70 -4.49
CA ILE A 105 -2.89 -2.55 -3.88
C ILE A 105 -1.90 -1.74 -3.05
N MET A 106 -1.69 -0.50 -3.46
CA MET A 106 -0.97 0.50 -2.70
C MET A 106 -1.96 1.41 -1.97
N ILE A 107 -1.88 1.44 -0.65
CA ILE A 107 -2.63 2.35 0.21
C ILE A 107 -1.71 3.51 0.59
N ASP A 108 -1.87 4.65 -0.06
CA ASP A 108 -0.99 5.80 0.15
C ASP A 108 -1.42 6.64 1.35
N GLU A 109 -0.46 7.11 2.11
CA GLU A 109 -0.63 7.91 3.33
C GLU A 109 -1.62 7.28 4.35
N ALA A 110 -1.50 5.96 4.56
CA ALA A 110 -2.43 5.16 5.37
C ALA A 110 -2.53 5.61 6.84
N GLY A 111 -1.50 6.27 7.39
CA GLY A 111 -1.47 6.78 8.75
C GLY A 111 -2.22 8.09 8.96
N LYS A 112 -2.51 8.82 7.88
CA LYS A 112 -3.00 10.20 7.94
C LYS A 112 -4.44 10.33 8.43
N ASN A 113 -5.30 9.39 8.04
CA ASN A 113 -6.72 9.42 8.41
C ASN A 113 -7.08 8.26 9.34
N ARG A 114 -7.28 8.57 10.63
CA ARG A 114 -7.66 7.57 11.63
C ARG A 114 -9.03 6.95 11.40
N ALA A 115 -9.97 7.68 10.78
CA ALA A 115 -11.33 7.20 10.60
C ALA A 115 -11.42 5.98 9.67
N ILE A 116 -10.48 5.86 8.73
CA ILE A 116 -10.43 4.73 7.77
C ILE A 116 -9.50 3.59 8.21
N GLN A 117 -8.70 3.76 9.26
CA GLN A 117 -7.73 2.72 9.66
C GLN A 117 -8.42 1.42 10.09
N ASN A 118 -9.55 1.50 10.80
CA ASN A 118 -10.25 0.30 11.25
C ASN A 118 -10.72 -0.61 10.09
N PRO A 119 -11.42 -0.13 9.06
CA PRO A 119 -11.74 -0.96 7.90
C PRO A 119 -10.49 -1.39 7.10
N LEU A 120 -9.44 -0.58 7.04
CA LEU A 120 -8.18 -0.96 6.40
C LEU A 120 -7.46 -2.10 7.15
N ASN A 121 -7.63 -2.23 8.48
CA ASN A 121 -7.04 -3.33 9.24
C ASN A 121 -7.48 -4.72 8.73
N ARG A 122 -8.73 -4.87 8.30
CA ARG A 122 -9.18 -6.12 7.68
C ARG A 122 -8.52 -6.36 6.32
N LEU A 123 -8.33 -5.31 5.53
CA LEU A 123 -7.60 -5.41 4.28
C LEU A 123 -6.14 -5.82 4.52
N PHE A 124 -5.50 -5.24 5.53
CA PHE A 124 -4.11 -5.51 5.87
C PHE A 124 -3.88 -6.93 6.40
N GLN A 125 -4.80 -7.46 7.19
CA GLN A 125 -4.65 -8.74 7.85
C GLN A 125 -5.36 -9.89 7.13
N GLU A 126 -6.61 -9.65 6.71
CA GLU A 126 -7.50 -10.68 6.20
C GLU A 126 -7.62 -10.64 4.66
N ARG A 127 -7.01 -9.65 4.00
CA ARG A 127 -7.13 -9.43 2.54
C ARG A 127 -8.58 -9.25 2.10
N MET A 128 -9.40 -8.61 2.94
CA MET A 128 -10.82 -8.40 2.66
C MET A 128 -11.32 -7.04 3.17
N ILE A 129 -12.40 -6.56 2.54
CA ILE A 129 -13.18 -5.40 2.99
C ILE A 129 -14.66 -5.79 3.04
N GLY A 130 -15.30 -5.60 4.18
CA GLY A 130 -16.64 -6.13 4.40
C GLY A 130 -16.67 -7.65 4.23
N MET A 131 -17.38 -8.14 3.22
CA MET A 131 -17.46 -9.56 2.85
C MET A 131 -16.76 -9.87 1.51
N HIS A 132 -15.99 -8.91 0.99
CA HIS A 132 -15.30 -9.06 -0.28
C HIS A 132 -13.83 -9.40 -0.04
N GLU A 133 -13.44 -10.58 -0.47
CA GLU A 133 -12.06 -11.08 -0.42
C GLU A 133 -11.31 -10.69 -1.69
N LEU A 134 -10.01 -10.45 -1.57
CA LEU A 134 -9.11 -10.29 -2.70
C LEU A 134 -8.80 -11.65 -3.33
N HIS A 135 -8.36 -11.62 -4.59
CA HIS A 135 -7.74 -12.79 -5.22
C HIS A 135 -6.57 -13.29 -4.36
N PRO A 136 -6.39 -14.61 -4.16
CA PRO A 136 -5.36 -15.16 -3.27
C PRO A 136 -3.93 -14.66 -3.57
N GLU A 137 -3.59 -14.44 -4.83
CA GLU A 137 -2.28 -13.93 -5.23
C GLU A 137 -2.11 -12.41 -5.07
N SER A 138 -3.19 -11.69 -4.69
CA SER A 138 -3.07 -10.24 -4.48
C SER A 138 -2.13 -9.90 -3.33
N VAL A 139 -1.45 -8.78 -3.47
CA VAL A 139 -0.58 -8.20 -2.44
C VAL A 139 -1.05 -6.79 -2.07
N VAL A 140 -0.90 -6.46 -0.80
CA VAL A 140 -1.27 -5.14 -0.26
C VAL A 140 -0.07 -4.58 0.47
N PHE A 141 0.26 -3.33 0.19
CA PHE A 141 1.23 -2.57 0.95
C PHE A 141 0.72 -1.15 1.16
N ALA A 142 1.29 -0.46 2.14
CA ALA A 142 0.92 0.92 2.42
C ALA A 142 2.15 1.82 2.50
N THR A 143 1.94 3.11 2.36
CA THR A 143 2.98 4.12 2.56
C THR A 143 2.57 5.09 3.64
N THR A 144 3.57 5.69 4.27
CA THR A 144 3.39 6.76 5.26
C THR A 144 4.62 7.66 5.29
N ASN A 145 4.45 8.87 5.81
CA ASN A 145 5.55 9.79 6.01
C ASN A 145 6.21 9.58 7.36
N LEU A 146 7.46 10.03 7.51
CA LEU A 146 8.17 9.94 8.77
C LEU A 146 7.54 10.87 9.82
N GLY A 147 7.32 10.37 11.04
CA GLY A 147 6.63 11.08 12.10
C GLY A 147 7.30 12.40 12.55
N PHE A 148 8.61 12.60 12.29
CA PHE A 148 9.31 13.83 12.63
C PHE A 148 9.07 14.98 11.63
N GLU A 149 8.44 14.72 10.49
CA GLU A 149 8.08 15.75 9.50
C GLU A 149 6.85 16.57 9.91
N ASN A 150 6.41 16.49 11.19
CA ASN A 150 5.24 17.17 11.78
C ASN A 150 3.90 16.93 11.07
N VAL A 151 3.84 15.96 10.20
CA VAL A 151 2.61 15.57 9.48
C VAL A 151 1.95 14.37 10.13
N GLY A 152 2.36 14.05 11.35
CA GLY A 152 1.69 13.23 12.36
C GLY A 152 0.90 12.01 11.87
N ASP A 153 1.47 11.23 10.95
CA ASP A 153 0.89 9.95 10.58
C ASP A 153 0.99 9.01 11.79
N THR A 154 -0.12 8.80 12.47
CA THR A 154 -0.17 7.93 13.65
C THR A 154 -1.06 6.74 13.38
N PHE A 155 -0.45 5.56 13.37
CA PHE A 155 -1.21 4.32 13.35
C PHE A 155 -1.77 4.00 14.73
N LEU A 156 -2.95 3.40 14.74
CA LEU A 156 -3.54 2.88 15.95
C LEU A 156 -2.70 1.70 16.47
N PRO A 157 -2.51 1.53 17.80
CA PRO A 157 -1.65 0.48 18.35
C PRO A 157 -1.99 -0.94 17.86
N HIS A 158 -3.27 -1.21 17.64
CA HIS A 158 -3.70 -2.52 17.11
C HIS A 158 -3.34 -2.73 15.63
N THR A 159 -3.19 -1.66 14.85
CA THR A 159 -2.67 -1.74 13.48
C THR A 159 -1.18 -2.08 13.49
N CYS A 160 -0.41 -1.44 14.37
CA CYS A 160 1.03 -1.67 14.48
C CYS A 160 1.41 -3.14 14.75
N ASN A 161 0.55 -3.88 15.45
CA ASN A 161 0.78 -5.29 15.76
C ASN A 161 0.47 -6.25 14.59
N ARG A 162 -0.06 -5.73 13.49
CA ARG A 162 -0.56 -6.53 12.35
C ARG A 162 0.18 -6.31 11.05
N VAL A 163 1.13 -5.40 11.06
CA VAL A 163 1.87 -4.96 9.87
C VAL A 163 3.37 -4.94 10.15
N THR A 164 4.16 -4.93 9.11
CA THR A 164 5.60 -4.78 9.20
C THR A 164 6.00 -3.40 8.69
N PHE A 165 6.62 -2.59 9.55
CA PHE A 165 7.15 -1.29 9.15
C PHE A 165 8.55 -1.45 8.56
N VAL A 166 8.75 -0.86 7.39
CA VAL A 166 10.01 -0.86 6.67
C VAL A 166 10.38 0.58 6.33
N ARG A 167 11.60 0.97 6.68
CA ARG A 167 12.09 2.31 6.32
C ARG A 167 12.68 2.30 4.92
N MET A 168 12.23 3.24 4.09
CA MET A 168 12.77 3.47 2.77
C MET A 168 13.85 4.56 2.82
N ARG A 169 15.01 4.30 2.20
CA ARG A 169 16.03 5.33 1.97
C ARG A 169 15.75 6.09 0.67
N LYS A 170 16.22 7.31 0.59
CA LYS A 170 16.27 8.00 -0.70
C LYS A 170 17.20 7.27 -1.66
N PRO A 171 16.91 7.29 -2.97
CA PRO A 171 17.85 6.83 -3.97
C PRO A 171 19.20 7.57 -3.82
N ASN A 172 20.29 6.83 -4.01
CA ASN A 172 21.60 7.47 -4.12
C ASN A 172 21.74 8.12 -5.50
N ALA A 173 22.83 8.92 -5.70
CA ALA A 173 23.03 9.65 -6.94
C ALA A 173 23.08 8.74 -8.19
N ILE A 174 23.66 7.53 -8.06
CA ILE A 174 23.78 6.59 -9.18
C ILE A 174 22.38 6.07 -9.54
N GLU A 175 21.63 5.57 -8.57
CA GLU A 175 20.25 5.07 -8.76
C GLU A 175 19.34 6.15 -9.36
N TRP A 176 19.52 7.41 -8.90
CA TRP A 176 18.76 8.53 -9.45
C TRP A 176 19.13 8.83 -10.91
N ILE A 177 20.43 8.82 -11.25
CA ILE A 177 20.92 9.04 -12.62
C ILE A 177 20.39 7.91 -13.54
N GLU A 178 20.49 6.65 -13.12
CA GLU A 178 19.96 5.50 -13.88
C GLU A 178 18.46 5.64 -14.16
N HIS A 179 17.70 6.01 -13.14
CA HIS A 179 16.26 6.27 -13.28
C HIS A 179 15.98 7.40 -14.28
N MET A 180 16.72 8.50 -14.22
CA MET A 180 16.55 9.63 -15.14
C MET A 180 16.97 9.31 -16.57
N ILE A 181 17.99 8.45 -16.75
CA ILE A 181 18.37 7.93 -18.08
C ILE A 181 17.22 7.11 -18.67
N ASN A 182 16.60 6.23 -17.88
CA ASN A 182 15.45 5.43 -18.30
C ASN A 182 14.24 6.30 -18.68
N LEU A 183 14.07 7.44 -18.01
CA LEU A 183 13.08 8.46 -18.37
C LEU A 183 13.47 9.32 -19.58
N LYS A 184 14.63 9.05 -20.19
CA LYS A 184 15.18 9.82 -21.33
C LYS A 184 15.41 11.32 -20.99
N ALA A 185 15.77 11.62 -19.74
CA ALA A 185 16.18 12.95 -19.35
C ALA A 185 17.39 13.41 -20.16
N ASP A 186 17.46 14.70 -20.47
CA ASP A 186 18.59 15.22 -21.21
C ASP A 186 19.88 15.21 -20.35
N HIS A 187 21.03 15.10 -21.04
CA HIS A 187 22.33 14.96 -20.39
C HIS A 187 22.78 16.24 -19.65
N VAL A 188 22.18 17.40 -19.93
CA VAL A 188 22.46 18.62 -19.19
C VAL A 188 21.86 18.53 -17.80
N THR A 189 20.60 18.05 -17.70
CA THR A 189 19.94 17.79 -16.42
C THR A 189 20.71 16.77 -15.58
N LEU A 190 21.23 15.71 -16.22
CA LEU A 190 22.02 14.66 -15.54
C LEU A 190 23.38 15.15 -15.03
N ALA A 191 23.95 16.18 -15.63
CA ALA A 191 25.25 16.75 -15.22
C ALA A 191 25.17 17.63 -13.95
N TRP A 192 23.97 17.94 -13.43
CA TRP A 192 23.76 18.76 -12.23
C TRP A 192 23.61 17.95 -10.94
N VAL A 193 23.73 16.64 -10.98
CA VAL A 193 23.61 15.69 -9.87
C VAL A 193 24.98 15.15 -9.46
#